data_35496e4f25fc1ff53e3bfd31ee05abb5
#
_entry.id   35496e4f25fc1ff53e3bfd31ee05abb5
#
_cell.length_a   1.000
_cell.length_b   1.000
_cell.length_c   1.000
_cell.angle_alpha   90.00
_cell.angle_beta   90.00
_cell.angle_gamma   90.00
#
_symmetry.space_group_name_H-M   'P 1'
#
loop_
_entity.id
_entity.type
_entity.pdbx_description
1 polymer ?
#
loop_
_entity_poly.entity_id
_entity_poly.type
_entity_poly.pdbx_seq_one_letter_code
_entity_poly.pdbx_strand_id
1 'polypeptide(L)'
;MKLLIIAGPPSGGKTAVIRQVIKNLPEGALPAFLKIDVVHATEDEELAEEFGIPVKKIYSGDVCPDHMGILVLEDALRWAESLSRNLLIVESAGLCLRCTPYTTDSLGIAVVSSMSGTNSPFKMAPLLALADVAVVTKTDLVSQAEKEVFRESIRKVVPGIDIVETNAIQGTGLRYLMRRIADQHEIGTEPVVLRGSPPLGVCTVCIGKKEIGWKNHFGIIRPLDMPEPIYRGD
;
A
#
# COMPACT_ATOMS: atom_id res chain seq x y z
N MET A 1 -5.52 5.04 -15.98
CA MET A 1 -4.83 3.97 -15.20
C MET A 1 -5.41 3.88 -13.79
N LYS A 2 -5.62 2.69 -13.25
CA LYS A 2 -6.06 2.48 -11.86
C LYS A 2 -4.86 2.45 -10.91
N LEU A 3 -5.04 2.85 -9.64
CA LEU A 3 -4.01 2.85 -8.61
C LEU A 3 -4.49 2.10 -7.37
N LEU A 4 -3.78 1.04 -6.98
CA LEU A 4 -3.98 0.34 -5.72
C LEU A 4 -2.80 0.62 -4.80
N ILE A 5 -3.07 1.04 -3.57
CA ILE A 5 -2.04 1.25 -2.55
C ILE A 5 -2.33 0.30 -1.40
N ILE A 6 -1.38 -0.61 -1.16
CA ILE A 6 -1.50 -1.66 -0.16
C ILE A 6 -0.50 -1.38 0.94
N ALA A 7 -1.02 -1.08 2.11
CA ALA A 7 -0.22 -0.76 3.29
C ALA A 7 -0.62 -1.64 4.48
N GLY A 8 0.28 -1.76 5.44
CA GLY A 8 0.07 -2.59 6.63
C GLY A 8 1.39 -2.94 7.29
N PRO A 9 1.38 -3.40 8.54
CA PRO A 9 2.61 -3.71 9.26
C PRO A 9 3.41 -4.81 8.57
N PRO A 10 4.72 -4.90 8.85
CA PRO A 10 5.54 -6.03 8.44
C PRO A 10 4.89 -7.36 8.84
N SER A 11 5.09 -8.38 8.04
CA SER A 11 4.49 -9.72 8.23
C SER A 11 2.95 -9.75 8.28
N GLY A 12 2.27 -8.65 7.92
CA GLY A 12 0.81 -8.57 7.80
C GLY A 12 0.23 -9.41 6.67
N GLY A 13 1.05 -9.87 5.73
CA GLY A 13 0.62 -10.66 4.58
C GLY A 13 0.33 -9.82 3.32
N LYS A 14 0.86 -8.61 3.23
CA LYS A 14 0.67 -7.71 2.07
C LYS A 14 1.01 -8.39 0.75
N THR A 15 2.25 -8.89 0.62
CA THR A 15 2.72 -9.53 -0.61
C THR A 15 1.89 -10.76 -0.99
N ALA A 16 1.43 -11.55 -0.01
CA ALA A 16 0.53 -12.68 -0.26
C ALA A 16 -0.83 -12.23 -0.79
N VAL A 17 -1.39 -11.14 -0.26
CA VAL A 17 -2.62 -10.52 -0.78
C VAL A 17 -2.40 -10.01 -2.20
N ILE A 18 -1.28 -9.31 -2.46
CA ILE A 18 -0.92 -8.82 -3.80
C ILE A 18 -0.82 -9.96 -4.81
N ARG A 19 -0.14 -11.05 -4.45
CA ARG A 19 -0.04 -12.26 -5.30
C ARG A 19 -1.42 -12.78 -5.69
N GLN A 20 -2.34 -12.87 -4.74
CA GLN A 20 -3.71 -13.30 -5.02
C GLN A 20 -4.51 -12.28 -5.83
N VAL A 21 -4.30 -10.98 -5.61
CA VAL A 21 -4.91 -9.93 -6.43
C VAL A 21 -4.46 -10.10 -7.87
N ILE A 22 -3.15 -10.16 -8.15
CA ILE A 22 -2.60 -10.29 -9.51
C ILE A 22 -3.14 -11.56 -10.18
N LYS A 23 -3.14 -12.69 -9.46
CA LYS A 23 -3.64 -13.99 -9.97
C LYS A 23 -5.11 -13.96 -10.41
N ASN A 24 -5.92 -13.10 -9.78
CA ASN A 24 -7.36 -13.04 -10.02
C ASN A 24 -7.79 -11.78 -10.78
N LEU A 25 -6.85 -11.03 -11.37
CA LEU A 25 -7.19 -9.87 -12.21
C LEU A 25 -8.00 -10.32 -13.43
N PRO A 26 -8.95 -9.48 -13.90
CA PRO A 26 -9.71 -9.79 -15.09
C PRO A 26 -8.80 -9.76 -16.34
N GLU A 27 -9.27 -10.42 -17.39
CA GLU A 27 -8.65 -10.36 -18.71
C GLU A 27 -8.53 -8.89 -19.18
N GLY A 28 -7.37 -8.53 -19.74
CA GLY A 28 -7.07 -7.15 -20.15
C GLY A 28 -6.50 -6.25 -19.05
N ALA A 29 -6.41 -6.71 -17.82
CA ALA A 29 -5.65 -6.00 -16.80
C ALA A 29 -4.14 -6.16 -17.06
N LEU A 30 -3.45 -5.02 -17.11
CA LEU A 30 -2.01 -4.93 -17.35
C LEU A 30 -1.32 -4.30 -16.14
N PRO A 31 -1.04 -5.09 -15.08
CA PRO A 31 -0.46 -4.55 -13.86
C PRO A 31 1.02 -4.20 -14.01
N ALA A 32 1.45 -3.17 -13.24
CA ALA A 32 2.82 -2.94 -12.84
C ALA A 32 2.87 -2.96 -11.30
N PHE A 33 3.99 -3.38 -10.73
CA PHE A 33 4.14 -3.47 -9.29
C PHE A 33 5.34 -2.65 -8.80
N LEU A 34 5.10 -1.81 -7.78
CA LEU A 34 6.12 -1.08 -7.06
C LEU A 34 6.17 -1.57 -5.61
N LYS A 35 7.34 -2.03 -5.17
CA LYS A 35 7.59 -2.38 -3.78
C LYS A 35 8.51 -1.33 -3.13
N ILE A 36 8.11 -0.86 -1.93
CA ILE A 36 8.92 0.03 -1.10
C ILE A 36 9.31 -0.74 0.15
N ASP A 37 10.61 -0.91 0.37
CA ASP A 37 11.11 -1.70 1.49
C ASP A 37 12.32 -1.04 2.16
N VAL A 38 12.68 -1.51 3.36
CA VAL A 38 13.85 -1.07 4.14
C VAL A 38 14.97 -2.11 4.11
N VAL A 39 14.65 -3.35 3.81
CA VAL A 39 15.59 -4.48 3.78
C VAL A 39 15.53 -5.21 2.46
N HIS A 40 16.59 -5.94 2.16
CA HIS A 40 16.63 -6.82 1.01
C HIS A 40 15.58 -7.92 1.16
N ALA A 41 14.72 -8.03 0.18
CA ALA A 41 13.70 -9.04 0.06
C ALA A 41 13.61 -9.45 -1.41
N THR A 42 13.18 -10.66 -1.71
CA THR A 42 13.13 -11.24 -3.06
C THR A 42 11.71 -11.45 -3.59
N GLU A 43 10.70 -11.15 -2.77
CA GLU A 43 9.31 -11.45 -3.12
C GLU A 43 8.80 -10.68 -4.34
N ASP A 44 9.40 -9.54 -4.64
CA ASP A 44 9.11 -8.75 -5.85
C ASP A 44 9.68 -9.44 -7.10
N GLU A 45 10.88 -10.00 -7.02
CA GLU A 45 11.49 -10.80 -8.10
C GLU A 45 10.67 -12.06 -8.38
N GLU A 46 10.22 -12.74 -7.31
CA GLU A 46 9.32 -13.90 -7.43
C GLU A 46 8.00 -13.53 -8.13
N LEU A 47 7.40 -12.37 -7.80
CA LEU A 47 6.19 -11.92 -8.48
C LEU A 47 6.43 -11.56 -9.94
N ALA A 48 7.58 -10.95 -10.26
CA ALA A 48 7.96 -10.66 -11.63
C ALA A 48 8.08 -11.93 -12.48
N GLU A 49 8.73 -12.97 -11.95
CA GLU A 49 8.91 -14.25 -12.60
C GLU A 49 7.59 -15.02 -12.73
N GLU A 50 6.78 -15.07 -11.65
CA GLU A 50 5.53 -15.84 -11.61
C GLU A 50 4.48 -15.30 -12.58
N PHE A 51 4.39 -13.96 -12.72
CA PHE A 51 3.30 -13.32 -13.49
C PHE A 51 3.76 -12.61 -14.75
N GLY A 52 5.06 -12.52 -15.03
CA GLY A 52 5.59 -11.82 -16.20
C GLY A 52 5.27 -10.33 -16.21
N ILE A 53 5.17 -9.69 -15.04
CA ILE A 53 4.81 -8.27 -14.90
C ILE A 53 6.04 -7.40 -14.65
N PRO A 54 6.03 -6.12 -15.08
CA PRO A 54 7.08 -5.19 -14.71
C PRO A 54 7.01 -4.88 -13.22
N VAL A 55 8.17 -4.94 -12.58
CA VAL A 55 8.34 -4.68 -11.15
C VAL A 55 9.45 -3.67 -10.93
N LYS A 56 9.26 -2.75 -9.99
CA LYS A 56 10.32 -1.92 -9.42
C LYS A 56 10.33 -2.04 -7.91
N LYS A 57 11.53 -1.97 -7.35
CA LYS A 57 11.77 -1.95 -5.91
C LYS A 57 12.56 -0.71 -5.52
N ILE A 58 12.19 -0.10 -4.42
CA ILE A 58 12.90 1.02 -3.83
C ILE A 58 13.25 0.69 -2.39
N TYR A 59 14.51 0.90 -2.05
CA TYR A 59 14.98 0.88 -0.67
C TYR A 59 14.99 2.31 -0.12
N SER A 60 14.33 2.49 1.02
CA SER A 60 14.23 3.81 1.63
C SER A 60 15.54 4.31 2.26
N GLY A 61 16.49 3.40 2.53
CA GLY A 61 17.70 3.77 3.24
C GLY A 61 17.40 4.43 4.57
N ASP A 62 17.95 5.62 4.77
CA ASP A 62 17.77 6.41 6.01
C ASP A 62 16.46 7.23 6.03
N VAL A 63 15.70 7.22 4.95
CA VAL A 63 14.41 7.93 4.85
C VAL A 63 13.28 7.03 5.33
N CYS A 64 12.26 7.62 5.97
CA CYS A 64 11.06 6.87 6.33
C CYS A 64 10.46 6.19 5.08
N PRO A 65 10.29 4.86 5.07
CA PRO A 65 9.88 4.12 3.87
C PRO A 65 8.47 4.48 3.39
N ASP A 66 7.56 4.78 4.30
CA ASP A 66 6.21 5.19 3.91
C ASP A 66 6.22 6.58 3.28
N HIS A 67 7.13 7.48 3.74
CA HIS A 67 7.33 8.76 3.09
C HIS A 67 8.04 8.62 1.74
N MET A 68 8.96 7.67 1.60
CA MET A 68 9.56 7.35 0.31
C MET A 68 8.48 7.02 -0.73
N GLY A 69 7.44 6.28 -0.34
CA GLY A 69 6.28 6.02 -1.21
C GLY A 69 5.63 7.29 -1.75
N ILE A 70 5.49 8.32 -0.90
CA ILE A 70 4.94 9.61 -1.33
C ILE A 70 5.85 10.30 -2.33
N LEU A 71 7.17 10.26 -2.10
CA LEU A 71 8.16 10.92 -2.97
C LEU A 71 8.20 10.32 -4.37
N VAL A 72 8.15 8.99 -4.47
CA VAL A 72 8.36 8.27 -5.74
C VAL A 72 7.07 7.96 -6.50
N LEU A 73 5.90 8.21 -5.90
CA LEU A 73 4.62 7.80 -6.49
C LEU A 73 4.37 8.44 -7.86
N GLU A 74 4.69 9.72 -8.03
CA GLU A 74 4.56 10.41 -9.31
C GLU A 74 5.46 9.79 -10.39
N ASP A 75 6.68 9.41 -10.03
CA ASP A 75 7.61 8.74 -10.95
C ASP A 75 7.13 7.32 -11.28
N ALA A 76 6.56 6.62 -10.30
CA ALA A 76 5.99 5.28 -10.49
C ALA A 76 4.78 5.29 -11.43
N LEU A 77 3.93 6.30 -11.34
CA LEU A 77 2.81 6.48 -12.27
C LEU A 77 3.31 6.69 -13.69
N ARG A 78 4.26 7.62 -13.90
CA ARG A 78 4.88 7.85 -15.21
C ARG A 78 5.58 6.61 -15.77
N TRP A 79 6.26 5.85 -14.91
CA TRP A 79 6.89 4.60 -15.30
C TRP A 79 5.85 3.57 -15.78
N ALA A 80 4.77 3.34 -15.04
CA ALA A 80 3.72 2.41 -15.45
C ALA A 80 3.06 2.82 -16.77
N GLU A 81 2.80 4.13 -16.96
CA GLU A 81 2.27 4.68 -18.21
C GLU A 81 3.22 4.47 -19.39
N SER A 82 4.53 4.68 -19.20
CA SER A 82 5.53 4.47 -20.25
C SER A 82 5.57 3.01 -20.77
N LEU A 83 5.14 2.06 -19.93
CA LEU A 83 4.98 0.66 -20.26
C LEU A 83 3.58 0.25 -20.69
N SER A 84 2.70 1.24 -20.95
CA SER A 84 1.29 1.02 -21.33
C SER A 84 0.54 0.13 -20.33
N ARG A 85 0.81 0.29 -19.03
CA ARG A 85 0.09 -0.41 -17.97
C ARG A 85 -1.18 0.35 -17.58
N ASN A 86 -2.24 -0.40 -17.28
CA ASN A 86 -3.53 0.19 -16.88
C ASN A 86 -3.84 0.04 -15.39
N LEU A 87 -2.93 -0.59 -14.63
CA LEU A 87 -3.03 -0.80 -13.20
C LEU A 87 -1.64 -0.67 -12.54
N LEU A 88 -1.49 0.24 -11.60
CA LEU A 88 -0.31 0.31 -10.72
C LEU A 88 -0.67 -0.21 -9.34
N ILE A 89 0.08 -1.19 -8.86
CA ILE A 89 -0.01 -1.74 -7.50
C ILE A 89 1.21 -1.27 -6.73
N VAL A 90 1.00 -0.60 -5.60
CA VAL A 90 2.08 -0.11 -4.72
C VAL A 90 2.00 -0.81 -3.38
N GLU A 91 3.08 -1.48 -2.97
CA GLU A 91 3.24 -2.03 -1.63
C GLU A 91 4.09 -1.08 -0.78
N SER A 92 3.50 -0.54 0.29
CA SER A 92 4.23 0.23 1.31
C SER A 92 4.94 -0.71 2.29
N ALA A 93 6.10 -0.30 2.80
CA ALA A 93 6.84 -1.03 3.82
C ALA A 93 6.04 -1.20 5.13
N GLY A 94 5.18 -0.22 5.46
CA GLY A 94 4.25 -0.31 6.59
C GLY A 94 4.89 -0.19 7.96
N LEU A 95 6.02 0.51 8.08
CA LEU A 95 6.71 0.74 9.35
C LEU A 95 6.19 1.98 10.08
N CYS A 96 5.80 3.02 9.33
CA CYS A 96 5.24 4.25 9.88
C CYS A 96 3.77 4.37 9.49
N LEU A 97 2.88 3.89 10.33
CA LEU A 97 1.43 3.87 10.05
C LEU A 97 0.79 5.28 9.96
N ARG A 98 1.55 6.34 10.24
CA ARG A 98 1.07 7.73 10.19
C ARG A 98 1.23 8.38 8.81
N CYS A 99 2.20 7.92 8.01
CA CYS A 99 2.47 8.43 6.67
C CYS A 99 1.89 7.48 5.62
N THR A 100 0.63 7.11 5.76
CA THR A 100 -0.01 6.20 4.81
C THR A 100 -0.10 6.86 3.45
N PRO A 101 0.46 6.27 2.39
CA PRO A 101 0.54 6.89 1.08
C PRO A 101 -0.78 6.84 0.28
N TYR A 102 -1.92 6.66 0.94
CA TYR A 102 -3.21 6.64 0.24
C TYR A 102 -3.52 8.00 -0.37
N THR A 103 -3.92 7.98 -1.63
CA THR A 103 -4.30 9.17 -2.40
C THR A 103 -5.81 9.23 -2.63
N THR A 104 -6.32 10.40 -2.99
CA THR A 104 -7.74 10.60 -3.32
C THR A 104 -8.23 9.65 -4.40
N ASP A 105 -7.38 9.35 -5.38
CA ASP A 105 -7.73 8.54 -6.56
C ASP A 105 -7.31 7.07 -6.45
N SER A 106 -6.66 6.67 -5.35
CA SER A 106 -6.28 5.26 -5.14
C SER A 106 -7.39 4.45 -4.49
N LEU A 107 -7.40 3.13 -4.69
CA LEU A 107 -8.03 2.21 -3.75
C LEU A 107 -7.03 1.90 -2.64
N GLY A 108 -7.29 2.44 -1.44
CA GLY A 108 -6.47 2.23 -0.25
C GLY A 108 -6.83 0.94 0.47
N ILE A 109 -5.89 0.01 0.55
CA ILE A 109 -6.08 -1.31 1.15
C ILE A 109 -5.19 -1.42 2.39
N ALA A 110 -5.79 -1.50 3.57
CA ALA A 110 -5.08 -1.77 4.82
C ALA A 110 -5.04 -3.27 5.07
N VAL A 111 -3.85 -3.87 5.04
CA VAL A 111 -3.65 -5.29 5.34
C VAL A 111 -3.23 -5.48 6.78
N VAL A 112 -4.02 -6.20 7.55
CA VAL A 112 -3.81 -6.46 8.98
C VAL A 112 -3.91 -7.96 9.27
N SER A 113 -3.03 -8.46 10.14
CA SER A 113 -3.06 -9.87 10.52
C SER A 113 -3.96 -10.08 11.72
N SER A 114 -4.88 -11.06 11.67
CA SER A 114 -5.69 -11.45 12.82
C SER A 114 -4.85 -11.95 14.01
N MET A 115 -3.63 -12.43 13.74
CA MET A 115 -2.68 -12.88 14.76
C MET A 115 -1.96 -11.75 15.49
N SER A 116 -2.12 -10.49 15.09
CA SER A 116 -1.46 -9.35 15.74
C SER A 116 -2.10 -8.96 17.09
N GLY A 117 -3.13 -9.69 17.51
CA GLY A 117 -3.86 -9.48 18.75
C GLY A 117 -5.08 -8.55 18.58
N THR A 118 -6.11 -8.79 19.37
CA THR A 118 -7.43 -8.15 19.26
C THR A 118 -7.42 -6.64 19.44
N ASN A 119 -6.40 -6.08 20.10
CA ASN A 119 -6.21 -4.66 20.31
C ASN A 119 -5.34 -3.98 19.22
N SER A 120 -4.79 -4.74 18.29
CA SER A 120 -3.92 -4.17 17.25
C SER A 120 -4.63 -3.18 16.31
N PRO A 121 -5.93 -3.29 15.97
CA PRO A 121 -6.62 -2.30 15.17
C PRO A 121 -6.56 -0.89 15.76
N PHE A 122 -6.63 -0.73 17.10
CA PHE A 122 -6.50 0.57 17.74
C PHE A 122 -5.12 1.21 17.57
N LYS A 123 -4.06 0.38 17.54
CA LYS A 123 -2.70 0.86 17.26
C LYS A 123 -2.50 1.24 15.79
N MET A 124 -3.29 0.63 14.91
CA MET A 124 -3.27 0.87 13.47
C MET A 124 -4.34 1.86 13.01
N ALA A 125 -4.96 2.58 13.95
CA ALA A 125 -6.02 3.54 13.64
C ALA A 125 -5.66 4.54 12.52
N PRO A 126 -4.48 5.15 12.48
CA PRO A 126 -4.12 6.07 11.39
C PRO A 126 -4.11 5.41 10.00
N LEU A 127 -3.67 4.16 9.93
CA LEU A 127 -3.67 3.37 8.69
C LEU A 127 -5.10 3.04 8.24
N LEU A 128 -5.92 2.54 9.17
CA LEU A 128 -7.28 2.11 8.90
C LEU A 128 -8.20 3.28 8.55
N ALA A 129 -8.04 4.42 9.20
CA ALA A 129 -8.90 5.59 9.03
C ALA A 129 -8.84 6.19 7.61
N LEU A 130 -7.77 5.96 6.89
CA LEU A 130 -7.57 6.47 5.53
C LEU A 130 -7.77 5.39 4.45
N ALA A 131 -7.99 4.13 4.85
CA ALA A 131 -8.22 3.03 3.92
C ALA A 131 -9.68 2.94 3.47
N ASP A 132 -9.90 2.38 2.28
CA ASP A 132 -11.23 2.01 1.79
C ASP A 132 -11.63 0.62 2.25
N VAL A 133 -10.63 -0.28 2.33
CA VAL A 133 -10.85 -1.69 2.65
C VAL A 133 -9.81 -2.15 3.68
N ALA A 134 -10.26 -2.80 4.73
CA ALA A 134 -9.42 -3.54 5.67
C ALA A 134 -9.39 -5.02 5.27
N VAL A 135 -8.24 -5.52 4.84
CA VAL A 135 -8.03 -6.93 4.53
C VAL A 135 -7.42 -7.62 5.75
N VAL A 136 -8.19 -8.49 6.39
CA VAL A 136 -7.76 -9.27 7.56
C VAL A 136 -7.21 -10.61 7.08
N THR A 137 -5.92 -10.81 7.27
CA THR A 137 -5.21 -12.03 6.85
C THR A 137 -5.08 -13.04 7.98
N LYS A 138 -4.64 -14.27 7.63
CA LYS A 138 -4.37 -15.37 8.57
C LYS A 138 -5.58 -15.75 9.43
N THR A 139 -6.77 -15.57 8.88
CA THR A 139 -8.03 -15.83 9.59
C THR A 139 -8.27 -17.30 9.87
N ASP A 140 -7.56 -18.18 9.20
CA ASP A 140 -7.54 -19.64 9.43
C ASP A 140 -6.76 -20.05 10.69
N LEU A 141 -5.93 -19.14 11.24
CA LEU A 141 -5.07 -19.41 12.40
C LEU A 141 -5.66 -18.95 13.74
N VAL A 142 -6.88 -18.40 13.72
CA VAL A 142 -7.56 -17.88 14.90
C VAL A 142 -8.99 -18.46 15.01
N SER A 143 -9.51 -18.49 16.22
CA SER A 143 -10.88 -18.95 16.47
C SER A 143 -11.94 -17.99 15.91
N GLN A 144 -13.17 -18.48 15.75
CA GLN A 144 -14.28 -17.63 15.31
C GLN A 144 -14.55 -16.47 16.30
N ALA A 145 -14.41 -16.69 17.60
CA ALA A 145 -14.59 -15.66 18.61
C ALA A 145 -13.52 -14.55 18.46
N GLU A 146 -12.27 -14.91 18.22
CA GLU A 146 -11.20 -13.94 17.98
C GLU A 146 -11.45 -13.14 16.71
N LYS A 147 -11.94 -13.77 15.63
CA LYS A 147 -12.32 -13.06 14.38
C LYS A 147 -13.39 -12.01 14.67
N GLU A 148 -14.44 -12.37 15.38
CA GLU A 148 -15.54 -11.43 15.71
C GLU A 148 -15.02 -10.25 16.55
N VAL A 149 -14.21 -10.52 17.58
CA VAL A 149 -13.63 -9.45 18.42
C VAL A 149 -12.69 -8.57 17.59
N PHE A 150 -11.89 -9.14 16.71
CA PHE A 150 -10.98 -8.39 15.85
C PHE A 150 -11.75 -7.51 14.86
N ARG A 151 -12.80 -8.05 14.24
CA ARG A 151 -13.69 -7.32 13.33
C ARG A 151 -14.36 -6.14 14.04
N GLU A 152 -14.91 -6.36 15.24
CA GLU A 152 -15.52 -5.30 16.05
C GLU A 152 -14.49 -4.25 16.49
N SER A 153 -13.26 -4.63 16.75
CA SER A 153 -12.18 -3.69 17.05
C SER A 153 -11.85 -2.80 15.84
N ILE A 154 -11.86 -3.34 14.61
CA ILE A 154 -11.72 -2.54 13.39
C ILE A 154 -12.90 -1.58 13.24
N ARG A 155 -14.14 -2.05 13.41
CA ARG A 155 -15.35 -1.22 13.30
C ARG A 155 -15.41 -0.09 14.33
N LYS A 156 -14.89 -0.32 15.54
CA LYS A 156 -14.76 0.73 16.56
C LYS A 156 -13.79 1.83 16.16
N VAL A 157 -12.73 1.47 15.41
CA VAL A 157 -11.74 2.43 14.91
C VAL A 157 -12.31 3.19 13.72
N VAL A 158 -12.90 2.48 12.76
CA VAL A 158 -13.46 3.06 11.53
C VAL A 158 -14.85 2.48 11.28
N PRO A 159 -15.90 3.12 11.78
CA PRO A 159 -17.26 2.70 11.49
C PRO A 159 -17.55 2.70 9.97
N GLY A 160 -18.03 1.58 9.46
CA GLY A 160 -18.44 1.46 8.07
C GLY A 160 -17.33 1.09 7.07
N ILE A 161 -16.07 0.89 7.51
CA ILE A 161 -15.03 0.37 6.62
C ILE A 161 -15.39 -1.03 6.11
N ASP A 162 -15.13 -1.28 4.86
CA ASP A 162 -15.26 -2.61 4.27
C ASP A 162 -14.21 -3.56 4.85
N ILE A 163 -14.65 -4.70 5.39
CA ILE A 163 -13.75 -5.70 5.98
C ILE A 163 -13.79 -6.97 5.13
N VAL A 164 -12.62 -7.37 4.63
CA VAL A 164 -12.41 -8.61 3.87
C VAL A 164 -11.56 -9.56 4.71
N GLU A 165 -12.11 -10.69 5.11
CA GLU A 165 -11.37 -11.74 5.80
C GLU A 165 -10.84 -12.75 4.78
N THR A 166 -9.55 -13.07 4.87
CA THR A 166 -8.89 -13.93 3.89
C THR A 166 -7.84 -14.86 4.51
N ASN A 167 -7.73 -16.06 3.92
CA ASN A 167 -6.48 -16.79 3.90
C ASN A 167 -5.76 -16.44 2.60
N ALA A 168 -4.79 -15.52 2.67
CA ALA A 168 -4.10 -15.01 1.49
C ALA A 168 -3.22 -16.08 0.79
N ILE A 169 -2.83 -17.16 1.48
CA ILE A 169 -2.09 -18.26 0.86
C ILE A 169 -3.01 -19.07 -0.05
N GLN A 170 -4.22 -19.39 0.41
CA GLN A 170 -5.20 -20.16 -0.34
C GLN A 170 -6.09 -19.31 -1.25
N GLY A 171 -6.05 -17.98 -1.12
CA GLY A 171 -6.87 -17.07 -1.92
C GLY A 171 -8.35 -17.06 -1.57
N THR A 172 -8.73 -17.55 -0.39
CA THR A 172 -10.13 -17.56 0.05
C THR A 172 -10.57 -16.17 0.53
N GLY A 173 -11.86 -15.84 0.33
CA GLY A 173 -12.46 -14.59 0.83
C GLY A 173 -12.24 -13.33 -0.03
N LEU A 174 -11.45 -13.40 -1.10
CA LEU A 174 -11.05 -12.21 -1.88
C LEU A 174 -12.09 -11.69 -2.89
N ARG A 175 -13.22 -12.40 -3.09
CA ARG A 175 -14.22 -12.02 -4.11
C ARG A 175 -14.68 -10.55 -3.98
N TYR A 176 -14.91 -10.10 -2.75
CA TYR A 176 -15.33 -8.72 -2.51
C TYR A 176 -14.22 -7.71 -2.86
N LEU A 177 -12.99 -7.99 -2.45
CA LEU A 177 -11.83 -7.16 -2.79
C LEU A 177 -11.66 -7.05 -4.31
N MET A 178 -11.74 -8.17 -5.04
CA MET A 178 -11.64 -8.17 -6.50
C MET A 178 -12.74 -7.35 -7.17
N ARG A 179 -13.96 -7.36 -6.62
CA ARG A 179 -15.04 -6.49 -7.10
C ARG A 179 -14.70 -5.01 -6.85
N ARG A 180 -14.23 -4.66 -5.66
CA ARG A 180 -13.80 -3.28 -5.34
C ARG A 180 -12.70 -2.79 -6.29
N ILE A 181 -11.76 -3.67 -6.65
CA ILE A 181 -10.70 -3.36 -7.63
C ILE A 181 -11.29 -3.16 -9.03
N ALA A 182 -12.23 -4.00 -9.43
CA ALA A 182 -12.89 -3.86 -10.72
C ALA A 182 -13.69 -2.56 -10.85
N ASP A 183 -14.38 -2.16 -9.76
CA ASP A 183 -15.19 -0.95 -9.68
C ASP A 183 -14.36 0.34 -9.48
N GLN A 184 -13.06 0.22 -9.18
CA GLN A 184 -12.16 1.37 -9.00
C GLN A 184 -12.11 2.20 -10.29
N HIS A 185 -12.33 3.51 -10.16
CA HIS A 185 -12.16 4.44 -11.28
C HIS A 185 -10.67 4.68 -11.58
N GLU A 186 -10.39 5.14 -12.77
CA GLU A 186 -9.05 5.52 -13.18
C GLU A 186 -8.65 6.85 -12.54
N ILE A 187 -7.34 7.07 -12.40
CA ILE A 187 -6.79 8.35 -11.98
C ILE A 187 -7.23 9.41 -12.98
N GLY A 188 -7.77 10.52 -12.46
CA GLY A 188 -8.19 11.68 -13.27
C GLY A 188 -7.00 12.50 -13.79
N THR A 189 -7.33 13.60 -14.42
CA THR A 189 -6.34 14.59 -14.91
C THR A 189 -5.87 15.56 -13.82
N GLU A 190 -6.55 15.60 -12.69
CA GLU A 190 -6.19 16.43 -11.54
C GLU A 190 -4.92 15.91 -10.85
N PRO A 191 -4.16 16.78 -10.19
CA PRO A 191 -2.99 16.34 -9.43
C PRO A 191 -3.37 15.31 -8.36
N VAL A 192 -2.65 14.21 -8.33
CA VAL A 192 -2.83 13.16 -7.32
C VAL A 192 -2.34 13.69 -5.97
N VAL A 193 -3.20 13.68 -4.97
CA VAL A 193 -2.90 14.18 -3.62
C VAL A 193 -3.20 13.13 -2.55
N LEU A 194 -2.51 13.21 -1.43
CA LEU A 194 -2.74 12.33 -0.29
C LEU A 194 -4.09 12.61 0.38
N ARG A 195 -4.75 11.57 0.86
CA ARG A 195 -5.97 11.68 1.69
C ARG A 195 -5.72 12.38 3.01
N GLY A 196 -4.58 12.09 3.64
CA GLY A 196 -4.16 12.66 4.92
C GLY A 196 -2.89 13.48 4.79
N SER A 197 -2.73 14.51 5.62
CA SER A 197 -1.46 15.22 5.72
C SER A 197 -0.46 14.38 6.49
N PRO A 198 0.77 14.18 5.98
CA PRO A 198 1.84 13.57 6.76
C PRO A 198 2.09 14.38 8.04
N PRO A 199 2.40 13.73 9.17
CA PRO A 199 2.61 14.44 10.43
C PRO A 199 3.89 15.28 10.38
N LEU A 200 3.78 16.54 10.79
CA LEU A 200 4.92 17.44 10.94
C LEU A 200 5.85 16.94 12.07
N GLY A 201 7.14 17.09 11.87
CA GLY A 201 8.16 16.82 12.89
C GLY A 201 8.47 15.35 13.16
N VAL A 202 7.87 14.40 12.43
CA VAL A 202 8.15 12.97 12.57
C VAL A 202 9.25 12.50 11.61
N CYS A 203 9.48 13.23 10.52
CA CYS A 203 10.45 12.91 9.48
C CYS A 203 11.08 14.20 8.97
N THR A 204 12.39 14.22 8.76
CA THR A 204 13.12 15.40 8.26
C THR A 204 12.73 15.78 6.84
N VAL A 205 12.15 14.86 6.07
CA VAL A 205 11.69 15.08 4.69
C VAL A 205 10.26 15.62 4.65
N CYS A 206 9.44 15.28 5.66
CA CYS A 206 8.03 15.62 5.69
C CYS A 206 7.80 17.05 6.19
N ILE A 207 7.14 17.87 5.39
CA ILE A 207 6.72 19.24 5.73
C ILE A 207 5.19 19.38 5.76
N GLY A 208 4.47 18.27 5.83
CA GLY A 208 3.01 18.23 5.92
C GLY A 208 2.26 18.50 4.62
N LYS A 209 2.94 18.54 3.48
CA LYS A 209 2.31 18.69 2.17
C LYS A 209 1.53 17.44 1.78
N LYS A 210 0.44 17.60 1.07
CA LYS A 210 -0.36 16.53 0.48
C LYS A 210 0.03 16.19 -0.95
N GLU A 211 0.73 17.10 -1.61
CA GLU A 211 1.23 16.91 -2.96
C GLU A 211 2.29 15.79 -2.96
N ILE A 212 2.19 14.89 -3.91
CA ILE A 212 3.17 13.82 -4.12
C ILE A 212 4.38 14.31 -4.92
N GLY A 213 5.42 13.48 -4.98
CA GLY A 213 6.62 13.73 -5.78
C GLY A 213 7.71 14.51 -5.03
N TRP A 214 8.94 14.21 -5.38
CA TRP A 214 10.14 14.70 -4.70
C TRP A 214 10.32 16.22 -4.76
N LYS A 215 9.81 16.90 -5.80
CA LYS A 215 9.89 18.36 -5.95
C LYS A 215 9.08 19.14 -4.90
N ASN A 216 8.16 18.46 -4.21
CA ASN A 216 7.31 19.08 -3.18
C ASN A 216 7.83 18.83 -1.76
N HIS A 217 8.96 18.14 -1.61
CA HIS A 217 9.55 17.80 -0.32
C HIS A 217 11.03 18.18 -0.30
N PHE A 218 11.55 18.42 0.90
CA PHE A 218 12.95 18.77 1.14
C PHE A 218 13.66 17.64 1.91
N GLY A 219 14.99 17.68 1.92
CA GLY A 219 15.82 16.72 2.61
C GLY A 219 16.39 15.64 1.71
N ILE A 220 16.57 14.44 2.24
CA ILE A 220 17.13 13.31 1.50
C ILE A 220 16.01 12.66 0.69
N ILE A 221 16.21 12.59 -0.62
CA ILE A 221 15.28 11.92 -1.54
C ILE A 221 16.03 10.86 -2.36
N ARG A 222 15.29 9.83 -2.75
CA ARG A 222 15.77 8.79 -3.66
C ARG A 222 14.81 8.68 -4.84
N PRO A 223 15.17 9.20 -6.02
CA PRO A 223 14.37 9.02 -7.23
C PRO A 223 14.18 7.55 -7.58
N LEU A 224 13.11 7.24 -8.29
CA LEU A 224 12.69 5.86 -8.59
C LEU A 224 13.80 5.01 -9.24
N ASP A 225 14.59 5.59 -10.13
CA ASP A 225 15.60 4.88 -10.91
C ASP A 225 17.04 5.10 -10.42
N MET A 226 17.23 5.73 -9.26
CA MET A 226 18.55 6.00 -8.72
C MET A 226 18.88 5.09 -7.54
N PRO A 227 20.08 4.48 -7.50
CA PRO A 227 20.49 3.57 -6.44
C PRO A 227 20.79 4.32 -5.12
N GLU A 228 21.21 5.57 -5.19
CA GLU A 228 21.63 6.34 -4.03
C GLU A 228 20.68 7.50 -3.70
N PRO A 229 20.48 7.83 -2.43
CA PRO A 229 19.71 9.00 -2.03
C PRO A 229 20.42 10.29 -2.48
N ILE A 230 19.62 11.27 -2.91
CA ILE A 230 20.10 12.58 -3.25
C ILE A 230 19.60 13.55 -2.17
N TYR A 231 20.51 14.31 -1.56
CA TYR A 231 20.15 15.42 -0.69
C TYR A 231 19.65 16.59 -1.56
N ARG A 232 18.45 17.02 -1.28
CA ARG A 232 17.86 18.24 -1.84
C ARG A 232 17.26 19.01 -0.68
N GLY A 233 18.08 19.76 -0.04
CA GLY A 233 17.73 20.62 1.07
C GLY A 233 18.14 22.05 0.78
N ASP A 234 17.59 22.85 1.45
CA ASP A 234 17.71 24.06 2.24
C ASP A 234 16.43 24.70 2.41
#